data_da77f810b5c9400e7b7092f5c98df644
#
_entry.id   da77f810b5c9400e7b7092f5c98df644
#
_cell.length_a   1.000
_cell.length_b   1.000
_cell.length_c   1.000
_cell.angle_alpha   90.00
_cell.angle_beta   90.00
_cell.angle_gamma   90.00
#
_symmetry.space_group_name_H-M   'P 1'
#
loop_
_entity.id
_entity.type
_entity.pdbx_description
1 polymer ?
#
loop_
_entity_poly.entity_id
_entity_poly.type
_entity_poly.pdbx_seq_one_letter_code
_entity_poly.pdbx_strand_id
1 'polypeptide(L)'
;MATNETLKKQLANKKNGNLNTTQGYTIKQLLSAENVKKRFEETLGKKAPQFMASIINLVNSDTNLQKCDQMSVISSAMVAATLDLPVDKNLGYAWVVPYGNKAQFQMGYKGYIQLALRTGLYKKINVIELYEGELVKWDRLTEEIEIDLDRKSTRLNSSHNA
;
A
#
# COMPACT_ATOMS: atom_id res chain seq x y z
N MET A 1 -18.03 -43.13 -27.64
CA MET A 1 -16.58 -42.79 -27.63
C MET A 1 -16.42 -41.33 -27.99
N ALA A 2 -15.95 -40.51 -27.07
CA ALA A 2 -15.69 -39.09 -27.33
C ALA A 2 -14.46 -38.97 -28.26
N THR A 3 -14.64 -38.42 -29.44
CA THR A 3 -13.58 -38.28 -30.44
C THR A 3 -12.58 -37.21 -30.01
N ASN A 4 -11.29 -37.39 -30.34
CA ASN A 4 -10.17 -36.48 -30.05
C ASN A 4 -10.44 -35.02 -30.43
N GLU A 5 -11.33 -34.77 -31.37
CA GLU A 5 -11.77 -33.42 -31.77
C GLU A 5 -12.62 -32.72 -30.73
N THR A 6 -13.50 -33.46 -30.02
CA THR A 6 -14.34 -32.90 -28.95
C THR A 6 -13.49 -32.47 -27.76
N LEU A 7 -12.46 -33.27 -27.44
CA LEU A 7 -11.49 -32.93 -26.39
C LEU A 7 -10.60 -31.75 -26.76
N LYS A 8 -10.18 -31.66 -28.04
CA LYS A 8 -9.43 -30.49 -28.53
C LYS A 8 -10.27 -29.21 -28.51
N LYS A 9 -11.55 -29.26 -28.87
CA LYS A 9 -12.47 -28.13 -28.75
C LYS A 9 -12.74 -27.72 -27.31
N GLN A 10 -12.86 -28.67 -26.41
CA GLN A 10 -13.01 -28.37 -24.97
C GLN A 10 -11.75 -27.78 -24.35
N LEU A 11 -10.55 -28.23 -24.77
CA LEU A 11 -9.27 -27.67 -24.33
C LEU A 11 -9.02 -26.27 -24.92
N ALA A 12 -9.43 -26.04 -26.17
CA ALA A 12 -9.35 -24.73 -26.80
C ALA A 12 -10.30 -23.71 -26.12
N ASN A 13 -11.52 -24.12 -25.80
CA ASN A 13 -12.46 -23.28 -25.03
C ASN A 13 -11.99 -23.02 -23.58
N LYS A 14 -11.28 -23.98 -22.95
CA LYS A 14 -10.71 -23.79 -21.62
C LYS A 14 -9.47 -22.87 -21.62
N LYS A 15 -8.71 -22.81 -22.72
CA LYS A 15 -7.61 -21.86 -22.91
C LYS A 15 -8.09 -20.44 -23.20
N ASN A 16 -9.27 -20.26 -23.80
CA ASN A 16 -9.85 -18.93 -24.05
C ASN A 16 -10.61 -18.34 -22.85
N GLY A 17 -10.77 -19.09 -21.75
CA GLY A 17 -11.45 -18.63 -20.53
C GLY A 17 -10.56 -17.84 -19.57
N ASN A 18 -9.29 -17.58 -19.88
CA ASN A 18 -8.39 -16.91 -18.97
C ASN A 18 -7.37 -16.00 -19.65
N LEU A 19 -7.84 -15.02 -20.41
CA LEU A 19 -7.00 -13.94 -20.92
C LEU A 19 -7.77 -12.62 -20.95
N ASN A 20 -7.59 -11.84 -19.88
CA ASN A 20 -7.40 -10.39 -19.88
C ASN A 20 -8.23 -9.56 -20.90
N THR A 21 -9.53 -9.55 -20.73
CA THR A 21 -10.36 -8.49 -21.30
C THR A 21 -10.98 -7.64 -20.19
N THR A 22 -10.13 -7.14 -19.30
CA THR A 22 -10.51 -6.06 -18.37
C THR A 22 -10.32 -4.68 -19.00
N GLN A 23 -9.85 -4.62 -20.27
CA GLN A 23 -9.87 -3.41 -21.08
C GLN A 23 -11.33 -3.08 -21.44
N GLY A 24 -11.96 -2.23 -20.64
CA GLY A 24 -13.32 -1.76 -20.86
C GLY A 24 -14.20 -1.69 -19.61
N TYR A 25 -13.85 -2.37 -18.53
CA TYR A 25 -14.60 -2.28 -17.29
C TYR A 25 -14.09 -1.14 -16.41
N THR A 26 -15.00 -0.33 -15.90
CA THR A 26 -14.67 0.70 -14.93
C THR A 26 -14.34 0.07 -13.57
N ILE A 27 -13.55 0.77 -12.75
CA ILE A 27 -13.23 0.33 -11.39
C ILE A 27 -14.50 0.01 -10.57
N LYS A 28 -15.55 0.80 -10.75
CA LYS A 28 -16.85 0.60 -10.08
C LYS A 28 -17.50 -0.72 -10.48
N GLN A 29 -17.52 -1.06 -11.78
CA GLN A 29 -18.07 -2.33 -12.26
C GLN A 29 -17.28 -3.52 -11.73
N LEU A 30 -15.95 -3.45 -11.73
CA LEU A 30 -15.10 -4.51 -11.24
C LEU A 30 -15.24 -4.71 -9.72
N LEU A 31 -15.33 -3.64 -8.93
CA LEU A 31 -15.57 -3.73 -7.48
C LEU A 31 -16.98 -4.22 -7.15
N SER A 32 -17.95 -4.03 -8.05
CA SER A 32 -19.31 -4.56 -7.90
C SER A 32 -19.43 -6.04 -8.28
N ALA A 33 -18.40 -6.62 -8.92
CA ALA A 33 -18.40 -8.03 -9.24
C ALA A 33 -18.36 -8.87 -7.95
N GLU A 34 -19.26 -9.86 -7.85
CA GLU A 34 -19.50 -10.64 -6.63
C GLU A 34 -18.23 -11.29 -6.07
N ASN A 35 -17.40 -11.85 -6.95
CA ASN A 35 -16.13 -12.46 -6.56
C ASN A 35 -15.12 -11.45 -5.96
N VAL A 36 -15.06 -10.23 -6.48
CA VAL A 36 -14.17 -9.17 -5.98
C VAL A 36 -14.70 -8.64 -4.64
N LYS A 37 -15.99 -8.33 -4.59
CA LYS A 37 -16.66 -7.84 -3.40
C LYS A 37 -16.49 -8.83 -2.23
N LYS A 38 -16.78 -10.11 -2.47
CA LYS A 38 -16.62 -11.18 -1.48
C LYS A 38 -15.19 -11.23 -0.91
N ARG A 39 -14.16 -11.13 -1.75
CA ARG A 39 -12.76 -11.12 -1.29
C ARG A 39 -12.45 -9.95 -0.37
N PHE A 40 -12.96 -8.74 -0.65
CA PHE A 40 -12.82 -7.60 0.24
C PHE A 40 -13.59 -7.81 1.55
N GLU A 41 -14.81 -8.38 1.49
CA GLU A 41 -15.62 -8.68 2.67
C GLU A 41 -14.96 -9.74 3.57
N GLU A 42 -14.38 -10.79 2.99
CA GLU A 42 -13.62 -11.80 3.73
C GLU A 42 -12.36 -11.22 4.41
N THR A 43 -11.71 -10.25 3.77
CA THR A 43 -10.47 -9.65 4.29
C THR A 43 -10.74 -8.56 5.34
N LEU A 44 -11.70 -7.69 5.10
CA LEU A 44 -11.93 -6.46 5.89
C LEU A 44 -13.23 -6.51 6.73
N GLY A 45 -14.08 -7.52 6.50
CA GLY A 45 -15.38 -7.63 7.18
C GLY A 45 -16.21 -6.36 6.99
N LYS A 46 -16.66 -5.78 8.10
CA LYS A 46 -17.50 -4.57 8.09
C LYS A 46 -16.86 -3.32 7.48
N LYS A 47 -15.54 -3.27 7.34
CA LYS A 47 -14.82 -2.15 6.73
C LYS A 47 -14.80 -2.21 5.19
N ALA A 48 -15.14 -3.35 4.58
CA ALA A 48 -15.02 -3.56 3.15
C ALA A 48 -15.77 -2.52 2.29
N PRO A 49 -17.03 -2.15 2.56
CA PRO A 49 -17.73 -1.14 1.76
C PRO A 49 -17.04 0.22 1.78
N GLN A 50 -16.56 0.66 2.95
CA GLN A 50 -15.83 1.93 3.09
C GLN A 50 -14.49 1.90 2.33
N PHE A 51 -13.77 0.78 2.41
CA PHE A 51 -12.51 0.61 1.71
C PHE A 51 -12.71 0.60 0.19
N MET A 52 -13.71 -0.12 -0.32
CA MET A 52 -14.06 -0.11 -1.75
C MET A 52 -14.46 1.28 -2.25
N ALA A 53 -15.21 2.04 -1.45
CA ALA A 53 -15.53 3.42 -1.77
C ALA A 53 -14.27 4.30 -1.86
N SER A 54 -13.29 4.12 -0.97
CA SER A 54 -12.03 4.86 -1.02
C SER A 54 -11.19 4.51 -2.27
N ILE A 55 -11.23 3.26 -2.76
CA ILE A 55 -10.59 2.89 -4.03
C ILE A 55 -11.24 3.63 -5.21
N ILE A 56 -12.58 3.69 -5.25
CA ILE A 56 -13.29 4.41 -6.31
C ILE A 56 -12.91 5.89 -6.30
N ASN A 57 -12.89 6.52 -5.13
CA ASN A 57 -12.48 7.92 -4.98
C ASN A 57 -11.03 8.14 -5.40
N LEU A 58 -10.13 7.23 -5.04
CA LEU A 58 -8.72 7.29 -5.42
C LEU A 58 -8.55 7.28 -6.94
N VAL A 59 -9.21 6.34 -7.64
CA VAL A 59 -9.13 6.25 -9.10
C VAL A 59 -9.78 7.46 -9.76
N ASN A 60 -10.93 7.91 -9.27
CA ASN A 60 -11.60 9.08 -9.82
C ASN A 60 -10.78 10.37 -9.69
N SER A 61 -9.96 10.47 -8.66
CA SER A 61 -9.08 11.63 -8.41
C SER A 61 -7.75 11.60 -9.16
N ASP A 62 -7.42 10.50 -9.85
CA ASP A 62 -6.12 10.32 -10.50
C ASP A 62 -6.28 9.80 -11.93
N THR A 63 -6.08 10.70 -12.90
CA THR A 63 -6.20 10.39 -14.32
C THR A 63 -5.21 9.32 -14.80
N ASN A 64 -4.08 9.17 -14.14
CA ASN A 64 -3.11 8.14 -14.49
C ASN A 64 -3.58 6.76 -14.02
N LEU A 65 -4.17 6.67 -12.83
CA LEU A 65 -4.80 5.43 -12.35
C LEU A 65 -6.01 5.02 -13.20
N GLN A 66 -6.76 5.98 -13.74
CA GLN A 66 -7.87 5.69 -14.67
C GLN A 66 -7.38 5.01 -15.96
N LYS A 67 -6.16 5.33 -16.41
CA LYS A 67 -5.54 4.76 -17.62
C LYS A 67 -4.88 3.40 -17.37
N CYS A 68 -4.63 3.04 -16.12
CA CYS A 68 -4.06 1.76 -15.77
C CYS A 68 -5.05 0.61 -16.01
N ASP A 69 -4.53 -0.60 -16.10
CA ASP A 69 -5.34 -1.81 -15.98
C ASP A 69 -6.05 -1.82 -14.63
N GLN A 70 -7.39 -1.76 -14.66
CA GLN A 70 -8.19 -1.63 -13.45
C GLN A 70 -8.09 -2.86 -12.52
N MET A 71 -7.77 -4.03 -13.06
CA MET A 71 -7.48 -5.21 -12.23
C MET A 71 -6.18 -5.07 -11.46
N SER A 72 -5.17 -4.40 -12.03
CA SER A 72 -3.93 -4.10 -11.30
C SER A 72 -4.17 -3.13 -10.14
N VAL A 73 -5.10 -2.18 -10.29
CA VAL A 73 -5.53 -1.29 -9.21
C VAL A 73 -6.19 -2.09 -8.09
N ILE A 74 -7.12 -2.99 -8.42
CA ILE A 74 -7.79 -3.86 -7.45
C ILE A 74 -6.78 -4.76 -6.73
N SER A 75 -5.85 -5.37 -7.47
CA SER A 75 -4.81 -6.23 -6.88
C SER A 75 -3.91 -5.46 -5.91
N SER A 76 -3.51 -4.25 -6.28
CA SER A 76 -2.71 -3.37 -5.42
C SER A 76 -3.48 -2.92 -4.17
N ALA A 77 -4.76 -2.58 -4.33
CA ALA A 77 -5.64 -2.23 -3.22
C ALA A 77 -5.91 -3.43 -2.30
N MET A 78 -5.97 -4.67 -2.83
CA MET A 78 -6.12 -5.88 -2.04
C MET A 78 -4.91 -6.14 -1.14
N VAL A 79 -3.69 -5.81 -1.59
CA VAL A 79 -2.50 -5.88 -0.72
C VAL A 79 -2.64 -4.92 0.46
N ALA A 80 -3.09 -3.68 0.23
CA ALA A 80 -3.35 -2.74 1.30
C ALA A 80 -4.45 -3.23 2.26
N ALA A 81 -5.50 -3.85 1.72
CA ALA A 81 -6.59 -4.44 2.50
C ALA A 81 -6.11 -5.56 3.42
N THR A 82 -5.25 -6.47 2.92
CA THR A 82 -4.65 -7.56 3.73
C THR A 82 -3.82 -7.03 4.89
N LEU A 83 -3.20 -5.86 4.73
CA LEU A 83 -2.44 -5.18 5.77
C LEU A 83 -3.31 -4.27 6.66
N ASP A 84 -4.62 -4.19 6.38
CA ASP A 84 -5.57 -3.24 7.01
C ASP A 84 -5.01 -1.81 7.00
N LEU A 85 -4.46 -1.37 5.85
CA LEU A 85 -3.93 -0.04 5.63
C LEU A 85 -4.82 0.74 4.67
N PRO A 86 -5.26 1.97 5.02
CA PRO A 86 -6.05 2.79 4.11
C PRO A 86 -5.20 3.28 2.93
N VAL A 87 -5.83 3.33 1.74
CA VAL A 87 -5.21 3.79 0.48
C VAL A 87 -5.46 5.28 0.21
N ASP A 88 -5.67 6.06 1.24
CA ASP A 88 -5.87 7.50 1.12
C ASP A 88 -4.51 8.22 1.01
N LYS A 89 -4.36 9.03 -0.07
CA LYS A 89 -3.11 9.79 -0.32
C LYS A 89 -2.75 10.75 0.82
N ASN A 90 -3.74 11.32 1.50
CA ASN A 90 -3.53 12.29 2.56
C ASN A 90 -3.04 11.64 3.86
N LEU A 91 -3.39 10.38 4.09
CA LEU A 91 -2.98 9.66 5.30
C LEU A 91 -1.54 9.16 5.22
N GLY A 92 -1.06 8.80 4.01
CA GLY A 92 0.33 8.39 3.78
C GLY A 92 0.71 7.02 4.36
N TYR A 93 -0.27 6.13 4.59
CA TYR A 93 0.00 4.76 5.04
C TYR A 93 0.35 3.84 3.87
N ALA A 94 -0.42 3.95 2.80
CA ALA A 94 -0.24 3.16 1.60
C ALA A 94 -0.70 3.94 0.36
N TRP A 95 -0.04 3.68 -0.75
CA TRP A 95 -0.38 4.25 -2.04
C TRP A 95 -0.58 3.17 -3.08
N VAL A 96 -1.43 3.47 -4.03
CA VAL A 96 -1.54 2.75 -5.29
C VAL A 96 -0.97 3.69 -6.35
N VAL A 97 0.18 3.33 -6.89
CA VAL A 97 0.96 4.20 -7.77
C VAL A 97 0.91 3.66 -9.21
N PRO A 98 0.61 4.49 -10.22
CA PRO A 98 0.67 4.07 -11.60
C PRO A 98 2.12 3.87 -12.04
N TYR A 99 2.39 2.71 -12.66
CA TYR A 99 3.67 2.38 -13.27
C TYR A 99 3.42 1.82 -14.67
N GLY A 100 3.65 2.63 -15.69
CA GLY A 100 3.21 2.33 -17.06
C GLY A 100 1.70 2.19 -17.13
N ASN A 101 1.22 1.06 -17.64
CA ASN A 101 -0.21 0.73 -17.72
C ASN A 101 -0.73 -0.09 -16.52
N LYS A 102 0.07 -0.31 -15.49
CA LYS A 102 -0.29 -1.07 -14.28
C LYS A 102 -0.17 -0.23 -13.03
N ALA A 103 -1.05 -0.45 -12.09
CA ALA A 103 -0.92 0.09 -10.75
C ALA A 103 -0.11 -0.85 -9.86
N GLN A 104 0.66 -0.29 -8.93
CA GLN A 104 1.45 -1.03 -7.96
C GLN A 104 1.18 -0.50 -6.55
N PHE A 105 1.14 -1.41 -5.58
CA PHE A 105 1.09 -1.08 -4.17
C PHE A 105 2.45 -0.55 -3.70
N GLN A 106 2.41 0.55 -2.95
CA GLN A 106 3.59 1.10 -2.29
C GLN A 106 3.25 1.44 -0.85
N MET A 107 4.03 0.92 0.08
CA MET A 107 3.84 1.20 1.50
C MET A 107 4.57 2.49 1.88
N GLY A 108 3.88 3.36 2.63
CA GLY A 108 4.47 4.55 3.22
C GLY A 108 5.16 4.26 4.55
N TYR A 109 6.05 5.16 4.97
CA TYR A 109 6.72 5.03 6.27
C TYR A 109 5.74 4.97 7.46
N LYS A 110 4.63 5.70 7.38
CA LYS A 110 3.54 5.63 8.38
C LYS A 110 2.89 4.25 8.41
N GLY A 111 2.79 3.56 7.26
CA GLY A 111 2.30 2.19 7.19
C GLY A 111 3.23 1.23 7.93
N TYR A 112 4.54 1.32 7.72
CA TYR A 112 5.52 0.52 8.45
C TYR A 112 5.44 0.76 9.98
N ILE A 113 5.37 2.02 10.41
CA ILE A 113 5.22 2.37 11.83
C ILE A 113 3.93 1.76 12.38
N GLN A 114 2.82 1.88 11.65
CA GLN A 114 1.52 1.34 12.07
C GLN A 114 1.57 -0.19 12.23
N LEU A 115 2.20 -0.89 11.28
CA LEU A 115 2.36 -2.34 11.38
C LEU A 115 3.27 -2.73 12.54
N ALA A 116 4.38 -2.03 12.74
CA ALA A 116 5.28 -2.27 13.87
C ALA A 116 4.56 -2.10 15.22
N LEU A 117 3.80 -1.02 15.39
CA LEU A 117 3.03 -0.78 16.61
C LEU A 117 1.96 -1.85 16.87
N ARG A 118 1.33 -2.38 15.80
CA ARG A 118 0.33 -3.46 15.91
C ARG A 118 0.92 -4.78 16.42
N THR A 119 2.23 -5.01 16.30
CA THR A 119 2.87 -6.21 16.85
C THR A 119 2.86 -6.23 18.38
N GLY A 120 2.67 -5.08 19.02
CA GLY A 120 2.78 -4.92 20.48
C GLY A 120 4.22 -4.94 21.00
N LEU A 121 5.22 -5.16 20.13
CA LEU A 121 6.64 -5.15 20.51
C LEU A 121 7.18 -3.73 20.73
N TYR A 122 6.56 -2.74 20.10
CA TYR A 122 6.93 -1.34 20.20
C TYR A 122 5.87 -0.55 20.94
N LYS A 123 6.24 0.11 22.02
CA LYS A 123 5.34 0.99 22.77
C LYS A 123 5.11 2.32 22.03
N LYS A 124 6.16 2.86 21.45
CA LYS A 124 6.14 4.02 20.56
C LYS A 124 7.36 4.01 19.66
N ILE A 125 7.26 4.64 18.51
CA ILE A 125 8.36 4.91 17.60
C ILE A 125 8.39 6.42 17.41
N ASN A 126 9.54 7.04 17.70
CA ASN A 126 9.74 8.48 17.54
C ASN A 126 11.08 8.72 16.84
N VAL A 127 11.14 9.78 16.06
CA VAL A 127 12.35 10.25 15.41
C VAL A 127 12.57 11.68 15.85
N ILE A 128 13.73 11.93 16.43
CA ILE A 128 14.15 13.26 16.88
C ILE A 128 15.49 13.60 16.26
N GLU A 129 15.71 14.87 16.01
CA GLU A 129 17.02 15.38 15.65
C GLU A 129 17.85 15.54 16.92
N LEU A 130 19.09 15.05 16.89
CA LEU A 130 20.08 15.28 17.93
C LEU A 130 21.11 16.26 17.39
N TYR A 131 21.41 17.27 18.19
CA TYR A 131 22.46 18.21 17.90
C TYR A 131 23.79 17.78 18.53
N GLU A 132 24.87 18.34 18.01
CA GLU A 132 26.20 18.06 18.56
C GLU A 132 26.28 18.38 20.05
N GLY A 133 26.72 17.41 20.86
CA GLY A 133 26.82 17.50 22.31
C GLY A 133 25.59 16.99 23.08
N GLU A 134 24.45 16.75 22.44
CA GLU A 134 23.26 16.17 23.11
C GLU A 134 23.37 14.66 23.28
N LEU A 135 24.14 13.96 22.44
CA LEU A 135 24.43 12.56 22.60
C LEU A 135 25.52 12.37 23.66
N VAL A 136 25.16 11.88 24.83
CA VAL A 136 26.09 11.66 25.96
C VAL A 136 26.81 10.32 25.79
N LYS A 137 26.06 9.26 25.48
CA LYS A 137 26.59 7.92 25.36
C LYS A 137 25.79 7.13 24.32
N TRP A 138 26.50 6.32 23.55
CA TRP A 138 25.92 5.28 22.72
C TRP A 138 26.74 4.02 22.88
N ASP A 139 26.11 2.97 23.39
CA ASP A 139 26.72 1.65 23.47
C ASP A 139 26.29 0.81 22.27
N ARG A 140 27.26 0.46 21.44
CA ARG A 140 27.00 -0.28 20.19
C ARG A 140 26.59 -1.73 20.41
N LEU A 141 26.89 -2.31 21.58
CA LEU A 141 26.57 -3.70 21.90
C LEU A 141 25.20 -3.85 22.53
N THR A 142 24.85 -2.96 23.43
CA THR A 142 23.55 -2.97 24.13
C THR A 142 22.50 -2.12 23.43
N GLU A 143 22.92 -1.32 22.42
CA GLU A 143 22.08 -0.31 21.73
C GLU A 143 21.48 0.73 22.70
N GLU A 144 22.06 0.86 23.90
CA GLU A 144 21.64 1.87 24.86
C GLU A 144 22.13 3.26 24.45
N ILE A 145 21.20 4.22 24.49
CA ILE A 145 21.45 5.62 24.15
C ILE A 145 21.11 6.48 25.35
N GLU A 146 22.06 7.35 25.74
CA GLU A 146 21.87 8.37 26.74
C GLU A 146 21.94 9.76 26.07
N ILE A 147 20.89 10.56 26.27
CA ILE A 147 20.69 11.85 25.59
C ILE A 147 20.43 12.90 26.66
N ASP A 148 21.13 14.03 26.57
CA ASP A 148 20.90 15.23 27.36
C ASP A 148 20.37 16.35 26.43
N LEU A 149 19.06 16.53 26.41
CA LEU A 149 18.38 17.54 25.56
C LEU A 149 18.50 18.97 26.18
N ASP A 150 18.93 19.11 27.42
CA ASP A 150 19.12 20.41 28.08
C ASP A 150 20.47 21.03 27.76
N ARG A 151 21.40 20.25 27.20
CA ARG A 151 22.65 20.77 26.70
C ARG A 151 22.39 21.72 25.58
N LYS A 152 22.70 22.99 25.74
CA LYS A 152 22.62 24.01 24.71
C LYS A 152 23.55 23.60 23.56
N SER A 153 22.97 23.03 22.51
CA SER A 153 23.71 22.76 21.29
C SER A 153 24.17 24.09 20.73
N THR A 154 25.46 24.22 20.49
CA THR A 154 25.98 25.32 19.69
C THR A 154 25.50 25.09 18.27
N ARG A 155 24.37 25.71 17.88
CA ARG A 155 23.98 25.76 16.48
C ARG A 155 25.13 26.44 15.75
N LEU A 156 25.89 25.70 14.98
CA LEU A 156 26.77 26.26 13.98
C LEU A 156 25.85 26.97 12.97
N ASN A 157 25.72 28.28 13.15
CA ASN A 157 25.14 29.18 12.17
C ASN A 157 26.04 29.16 10.94
N SER A 158 25.81 28.23 10.01
CA SER A 158 26.45 28.21 8.70
C SER A 158 25.78 29.19 7.72
N SER A 159 25.28 30.31 8.24
CA SER A 159 24.84 31.44 7.43
C SER A 159 25.69 32.66 7.80
N HIS A 160 26.90 32.70 7.32
CA HIS A 160 27.56 33.96 6.97
C HIS A 160 28.96 33.64 6.44
N ASN A 161 29.05 33.54 5.11
CA ASN A 161 30.05 34.34 4.40
C ASN A 161 29.71 34.27 2.91
N ALA A 162 29.11 35.35 2.46
CA ALA A 162 29.08 35.74 1.04
C ALA A 162 30.45 36.20 0.62
#